data_850834ed3a52efb680fc51d1c5f51bd0
#
_entry.id   850834ed3a52efb680fc51d1c5f51bd0
#
_cell.length_a   1.000
_cell.length_b   1.000
_cell.length_c   1.000
_cell.angle_alpha   90.00
_cell.angle_beta   90.00
_cell.angle_gamma   90.00
#
_symmetry.space_group_name_H-M   'P 1'
#
loop_
_entity.id
_entity.type
_entity.pdbx_description
1 polymer ?
#
loop_
_entity_poly.entity_id
_entity_poly.type
_entity_poly.pdbx_seq_one_letter_code
_entity_poly.pdbx_strand_id
1 'polypeptide(L)'
;MEIKRRVSSETGPATNFTGAVHIDRPIMPSPAPGADWRVVTFEPGARTAWHSHPKGQILVVTAGSGRVQREGGPIEEISPGDVVLIPADEKHWHGASPAAAMTHVAINEAPTSWMEKVSDEQYG
;
A
#
# COMPACT_ATOMS: atom_id res chain seq x y z
N MET A 1 -25.08 3.82 -16.65
CA MET A 1 -24.46 3.45 -15.36
C MET A 1 -23.98 2.02 -15.47
N GLU A 2 -22.75 1.76 -15.06
CA GLU A 2 -22.18 0.42 -15.09
C GLU A 2 -21.61 0.09 -13.69
N ILE A 3 -21.92 -1.11 -13.20
CA ILE A 3 -21.43 -1.55 -11.90
C ILE A 3 -20.43 -2.69 -12.13
N LYS A 4 -19.17 -2.45 -11.78
CA LYS A 4 -18.14 -3.48 -11.80
C LYS A 4 -18.10 -4.16 -10.43
N ARG A 5 -18.44 -5.45 -10.41
CA ARG A 5 -18.45 -6.22 -9.18
C ARG A 5 -17.04 -6.68 -8.82
N ARG A 6 -16.80 -6.77 -7.53
CA ARG A 6 -15.55 -7.29 -6.99
C ARG A 6 -15.35 -8.74 -7.41
N VAL A 7 -14.13 -9.09 -7.79
CA VAL A 7 -13.68 -10.46 -8.00
C VAL A 7 -12.85 -10.93 -6.81
N SER A 8 -12.40 -12.19 -6.84
CA SER A 8 -11.56 -12.73 -5.77
C SER A 8 -10.28 -11.93 -5.61
N SER A 9 -9.88 -11.70 -4.34
CA SER A 9 -8.63 -11.02 -4.01
C SER A 9 -7.44 -11.90 -4.38
N GLU A 10 -6.35 -11.25 -4.78
CA GLU A 10 -5.04 -11.88 -4.89
C GLU A 10 -4.33 -11.78 -3.55
N THR A 11 -3.48 -12.74 -3.23
CA THR A 11 -2.61 -12.68 -2.06
C THR A 11 -1.34 -11.91 -2.42
N GLY A 12 -0.92 -10.99 -1.57
CA GLY A 12 0.35 -10.28 -1.74
C GLY A 12 1.51 -11.28 -1.66
N PRO A 13 2.44 -11.28 -2.64
CA PRO A 13 3.53 -12.24 -2.66
C PRO A 13 4.50 -12.02 -1.50
N ALA A 14 4.94 -13.13 -0.88
CA ALA A 14 5.83 -13.07 0.28
C ALA A 14 7.20 -12.45 0.00
N THR A 15 7.57 -12.30 -1.26
CA THR A 15 8.79 -11.59 -1.66
C THR A 15 8.71 -10.09 -1.42
N ASN A 16 7.50 -9.51 -1.47
CA ASN A 16 7.27 -8.07 -1.40
C ASN A 16 6.50 -7.62 -0.16
N PHE A 17 6.01 -8.56 0.63
CA PHE A 17 5.20 -8.28 1.81
C PHE A 17 5.60 -9.17 2.97
N THR A 18 5.38 -8.67 4.18
CA THR A 18 5.45 -9.45 5.41
C THR A 18 4.05 -9.54 5.99
N GLY A 19 3.62 -10.74 6.38
CA GLY A 19 2.26 -10.97 6.86
C GLY A 19 1.25 -11.16 5.73
N ALA A 20 -0.01 -11.30 6.10
CA ALA A 20 -1.09 -11.55 5.15
C ALA A 20 -1.62 -10.25 4.54
N VAL A 21 -1.57 -10.17 3.23
CA VAL A 21 -2.01 -9.00 2.45
C VAL A 21 -2.92 -9.46 1.32
N HIS A 22 -4.04 -8.78 1.16
CA HIS A 22 -5.03 -9.06 0.12
C HIS A 22 -5.07 -7.90 -0.87
N ILE A 23 -4.94 -8.21 -2.16
CA ILE A 23 -4.91 -7.20 -3.22
C ILE A 23 -6.12 -7.39 -4.12
N ASP A 24 -6.94 -6.35 -4.22
CA ASP A 24 -8.06 -6.29 -5.15
C ASP A 24 -7.71 -5.31 -6.26
N ARG A 25 -7.84 -5.77 -7.51
CA ARG A 25 -7.66 -4.91 -8.68
C ARG A 25 -9.03 -4.50 -9.19
N PRO A 26 -9.38 -3.21 -9.14
CA PRO A 26 -10.65 -2.75 -9.69
C PRO A 26 -10.73 -3.05 -11.20
N ILE A 27 -11.87 -3.57 -11.65
CA ILE A 27 -12.15 -3.80 -13.06
C ILE A 27 -12.68 -2.49 -13.64
N MET A 28 -11.79 -1.55 -13.89
CA MET A 28 -12.16 -0.24 -14.38
C MET A 28 -11.02 0.36 -15.20
N PRO A 29 -11.33 1.31 -16.08
CA PRO A 29 -10.28 2.04 -16.79
C PRO A 29 -9.33 2.72 -15.80
N SER A 30 -8.06 2.79 -16.16
CA SER A 30 -7.09 3.56 -15.39
C SER A 30 -7.54 5.00 -15.24
N PRO A 31 -7.33 5.65 -14.07
CA PRO A 31 -7.69 7.06 -13.87
C PRO A 31 -6.88 8.01 -14.73
N ALA A 32 -5.73 7.55 -15.23
CA ALA A 32 -4.86 8.31 -16.13
C ALA A 32 -4.02 7.32 -16.94
N PRO A 33 -3.51 7.71 -18.12
CA PRO A 33 -2.63 6.85 -18.89
C PRO A 33 -1.43 6.37 -18.07
N GLY A 34 -1.20 5.05 -18.03
CA GLY A 34 -0.10 4.43 -17.30
C GLY A 34 -0.32 4.28 -15.81
N ALA A 35 -1.33 4.91 -15.23
CA ALA A 35 -1.62 4.76 -13.80
C ALA A 35 -2.35 3.43 -13.53
N ASP A 36 -2.04 2.84 -12.39
CA ASP A 36 -2.67 1.62 -11.89
C ASP A 36 -3.28 1.92 -10.54
N TRP A 37 -4.37 1.26 -10.21
CA TRP A 37 -4.92 1.32 -8.87
C TRP A 37 -5.18 -0.06 -8.31
N ARG A 38 -5.01 -0.15 -7.00
CA ARG A 38 -5.26 -1.37 -6.25
C ARG A 38 -5.90 -1.02 -4.93
N VAL A 39 -6.79 -1.87 -4.47
CA VAL A 39 -7.28 -1.81 -3.10
C VAL A 39 -6.53 -2.87 -2.33
N VAL A 40 -5.77 -2.46 -1.33
CA VAL A 40 -4.87 -3.34 -0.58
C VAL A 40 -5.30 -3.38 0.87
N THR A 41 -5.55 -4.58 1.37
CA THR A 41 -5.91 -4.81 2.77
C THR A 41 -4.78 -5.58 3.45
N PHE A 42 -4.25 -4.99 4.51
CA PHE A 42 -3.20 -5.57 5.34
C PHE A 42 -3.84 -6.10 6.62
N GLU A 43 -3.60 -7.36 6.94
CA GLU A 43 -3.96 -7.89 8.25
C GLU A 43 -3.10 -7.25 9.35
N PRO A 44 -3.50 -7.29 10.64
CA PRO A 44 -2.69 -6.69 11.70
C PRO A 44 -1.23 -7.10 11.63
N GLY A 45 -0.33 -6.12 11.67
CA GLY A 45 1.11 -6.33 11.59
C GLY A 45 1.68 -6.55 10.19
N ALA A 46 0.83 -6.77 9.19
CA ALA A 46 1.28 -6.94 7.82
C ALA A 46 1.74 -5.63 7.20
N ARG A 47 2.74 -5.69 6.32
CA ARG A 47 3.34 -4.50 5.69
C ARG A 47 4.02 -4.86 4.38
N THR A 48 4.27 -3.82 3.57
CA THR A 48 5.11 -3.95 2.38
C THR A 48 6.58 -4.08 2.78
N ALA A 49 7.42 -4.55 1.85
CA ALA A 49 8.84 -4.30 1.89
C ALA A 49 9.11 -2.81 1.65
N TRP A 50 10.33 -2.36 1.92
CA TRP A 50 10.78 -1.06 1.45
C TRP A 50 10.71 -1.03 -0.08
N HIS A 51 10.26 0.09 -0.64
CA HIS A 51 10.13 0.22 -2.09
C HIS A 51 10.03 1.69 -2.50
N SER A 52 10.10 1.92 -3.81
CA SER A 52 9.92 3.23 -4.40
C SER A 52 9.20 3.13 -5.74
N HIS A 53 8.68 4.26 -6.20
CA HIS A 53 7.98 4.39 -7.47
C HIS A 53 8.58 5.54 -8.27
N PRO A 54 8.93 5.36 -9.53
CA PRO A 54 9.60 6.40 -10.31
C PRO A 54 8.77 7.67 -10.49
N LYS A 55 7.45 7.58 -10.38
CA LYS A 55 6.54 8.73 -10.49
C LYS A 55 5.73 8.98 -9.22
N GLY A 56 6.17 8.38 -8.10
CA GLY A 56 5.49 8.53 -6.84
C GLY A 56 4.27 7.63 -6.68
N GLN A 57 3.59 7.80 -5.57
CA GLN A 57 2.41 7.01 -5.23
C GLN A 57 1.44 7.87 -4.41
N ILE A 58 0.16 7.60 -4.58
CA ILE A 58 -0.90 8.18 -3.76
C ILE A 58 -1.57 7.04 -3.01
N LEU A 59 -1.70 7.16 -1.70
CA LEU A 59 -2.46 6.23 -0.87
C LEU A 59 -3.66 6.96 -0.29
N VAL A 60 -4.82 6.34 -0.38
CA VAL A 60 -6.05 6.84 0.26
C VAL A 60 -6.51 5.78 1.24
N VAL A 61 -6.45 6.08 2.53
CA VAL A 61 -6.86 5.15 3.57
C VAL A 61 -8.38 5.13 3.64
N THR A 62 -8.98 3.94 3.54
CA THR A 62 -10.43 3.76 3.51
C THR A 62 -10.98 3.05 4.74
N ALA A 63 -10.18 2.25 5.42
CA ALA A 63 -10.62 1.50 6.61
C ALA A 63 -9.44 1.15 7.52
N GLY A 64 -9.73 0.99 8.79
CA GLY A 64 -8.79 0.48 9.78
C GLY A 64 -7.79 1.49 10.29
N SER A 65 -6.59 0.99 10.62
CA SER A 65 -5.50 1.80 11.17
C SER A 65 -4.19 1.29 10.62
N GLY A 66 -3.36 2.19 10.14
CA GLY A 66 -2.11 1.82 9.49
C GLY A 66 -0.93 2.70 9.85
N ARG A 67 0.17 2.39 9.18
CA ARG A 67 1.46 3.07 9.35
C ARG A 67 2.12 3.29 8.01
N VAL A 68 2.87 4.36 7.90
CA VAL A 68 3.72 4.67 6.76
C VAL A 68 5.03 5.26 7.27
N GLN A 69 6.13 4.95 6.60
CA GLN A 69 7.43 5.52 6.95
C GLN A 69 8.26 5.73 5.69
N ARG A 70 8.84 6.91 5.56
CA ARG A 70 9.91 7.16 4.59
C ARG A 70 11.26 6.85 5.23
N GLU A 71 12.21 6.43 4.43
CA GLU A 71 13.59 6.20 4.91
C GLU A 71 14.14 7.47 5.58
N GLY A 72 14.68 7.31 6.77
CA GLY A 72 15.21 8.42 7.55
C GLY A 72 14.19 9.24 8.32
N GLY A 73 12.90 8.94 8.20
CA GLY A 73 11.83 9.63 8.91
C GLY A 73 11.19 8.77 10.01
N PRO A 74 10.30 9.38 10.80
CA PRO A 74 9.56 8.63 11.81
C PRO A 74 8.44 7.81 11.17
N ILE A 75 7.96 6.81 11.90
CA ILE A 75 6.73 6.10 11.54
C ILE A 75 5.56 7.03 11.82
N GLU A 76 4.71 7.24 10.80
CA GLU A 76 3.50 8.03 10.90
C GLU A 76 2.29 7.12 10.93
N GLU A 77 1.35 7.39 11.83
CA GLU A 77 0.06 6.70 11.83
C GLU A 77 -0.87 7.30 10.78
N ILE A 78 -1.61 6.44 10.11
CA ILE A 78 -2.59 6.82 9.08
C ILE A 78 -3.95 6.21 9.39
N SER A 79 -5.00 6.99 9.12
CA SER A 79 -6.39 6.66 9.46
C SER A 79 -7.32 6.91 8.27
N PRO A 80 -8.54 6.35 8.29
CA PRO A 80 -9.50 6.56 7.20
C PRO A 80 -9.71 8.04 6.88
N GLY A 81 -9.64 8.37 5.60
CA GLY A 81 -9.71 9.74 5.09
C GLY A 81 -8.36 10.40 4.87
N ASP A 82 -7.29 9.84 5.41
CA ASP A 82 -5.95 10.36 5.15
C ASP A 82 -5.50 10.04 3.73
N VAL A 83 -4.83 11.01 3.12
CA VAL A 83 -4.20 10.86 1.81
C VAL A 83 -2.70 11.02 2.01
N VAL A 84 -1.95 10.01 1.59
CA VAL A 84 -0.49 10.02 1.66
C VAL A 84 0.06 10.28 0.27
N LEU A 85 0.80 11.37 0.10
CA LEU A 85 1.44 11.72 -1.16
C LEU A 85 2.92 11.35 -1.07
N ILE A 86 3.31 10.33 -1.80
CA ILE A 86 4.69 9.84 -1.79
C ILE A 86 5.38 10.33 -3.06
N PRO A 87 6.44 11.15 -2.93
CA PRO A 87 7.15 11.68 -4.08
C PRO A 87 7.85 10.60 -4.91
N ALA A 88 8.21 10.97 -6.14
CA ALA A 88 8.99 10.11 -7.02
C ALA A 88 10.28 9.63 -6.31
N ASP A 89 10.57 8.35 -6.44
CA ASP A 89 11.79 7.69 -5.96
C ASP A 89 12.00 7.70 -4.44
N GLU A 90 11.01 8.15 -3.66
CA GLU A 90 11.14 8.12 -2.19
C GLU A 90 10.99 6.70 -1.66
N LYS A 91 12.02 6.20 -1.01
CA LYS A 91 12.03 4.89 -0.37
C LYS A 91 11.13 4.92 0.86
N HIS A 92 10.15 4.04 0.88
CA HIS A 92 9.13 4.01 1.93
C HIS A 92 8.55 2.61 2.10
N TRP A 93 7.76 2.44 3.16
CA TRP A 93 6.90 1.28 3.34
C TRP A 93 5.58 1.71 3.98
N HIS A 94 4.57 0.90 3.83
CA HIS A 94 3.27 1.08 4.48
C HIS A 94 2.65 -0.26 4.85
N GLY A 95 1.74 -0.22 5.81
CA GLY A 95 1.10 -1.42 6.30
C GLY A 95 0.09 -1.13 7.41
N ALA A 96 -0.40 -2.20 8.03
CA ALA A 96 -1.34 -2.13 9.13
C ALA A 96 -0.66 -1.80 10.44
N SER A 97 -1.46 -1.34 11.40
CA SER A 97 -1.06 -1.25 12.80
C SER A 97 -0.89 -2.64 13.40
N PRO A 98 -0.18 -2.79 14.53
CA PRO A 98 -0.01 -4.10 15.16
C PRO A 98 -1.32 -4.75 15.60
N ALA A 99 -2.32 -3.96 15.97
CA ALA A 99 -3.57 -4.44 16.56
C ALA A 99 -4.79 -4.36 15.63
N ALA A 100 -4.66 -3.77 14.43
CA ALA A 100 -5.79 -3.56 13.54
C ALA A 100 -5.38 -3.69 12.07
N ALA A 101 -6.26 -4.25 11.26
CA ALA A 101 -6.11 -4.27 9.80
C ALA A 101 -6.22 -2.86 9.23
N MET A 102 -5.70 -2.66 8.04
CA MET A 102 -5.80 -1.39 7.31
C MET A 102 -6.05 -1.67 5.84
N THR A 103 -6.95 -0.87 5.25
CA THR A 103 -7.20 -0.90 3.82
C THR A 103 -6.94 0.47 3.21
N HIS A 104 -6.25 0.49 2.10
CA HIS A 104 -6.07 1.71 1.32
C HIS A 104 -6.24 1.45 -0.18
N VAL A 105 -6.54 2.52 -0.90
CA VAL A 105 -6.41 2.55 -2.36
C VAL A 105 -4.99 3.03 -2.65
N ALA A 106 -4.27 2.31 -3.50
CA ALA A 106 -2.95 2.71 -3.97
C ALA A 106 -3.03 3.07 -5.45
N ILE A 107 -2.52 4.24 -5.81
CA ILE A 107 -2.50 4.75 -7.18
C ILE A 107 -1.06 5.09 -7.53
N ASN A 108 -0.51 4.41 -8.53
CA ASN A 108 0.84 4.67 -9.01
C ASN A 108 1.03 4.15 -10.43
N GLU A 109 2.08 4.57 -11.09
CA GLU A 109 2.51 3.99 -12.36
C GLU A 109 3.56 2.90 -12.12
N ALA A 110 3.52 1.85 -12.94
CA ALA A 110 4.54 0.81 -12.94
C ALA A 110 5.85 1.37 -13.56
N PRO A 111 7.02 0.80 -13.22
CA PRO A 111 7.23 -0.29 -12.27
C PRO A 111 7.37 0.17 -10.83
N THR A 112 7.35 -0.82 -9.91
CA THR A 112 7.71 -0.62 -8.51
C THR A 112 9.11 -1.17 -8.30
N SER A 113 9.98 -0.40 -7.66
CA SER A 113 11.31 -0.85 -7.27
C SER A 113 11.25 -1.44 -5.86
N TRP A 114 11.15 -2.77 -5.79
CA TRP A 114 11.10 -3.49 -4.53
C TRP A 114 12.50 -3.63 -3.92
N MET A 115 12.59 -3.42 -2.63
CA MET A 115 13.84 -3.44 -1.86
C MET A 115 13.73 -4.43 -0.70
N GLU A 116 14.54 -4.25 0.34
CA GLU A 116 14.57 -5.16 1.48
C GLU A 116 13.27 -5.14 2.28
N LYS A 117 13.01 -6.23 2.98
CA LYS A 117 11.88 -6.33 3.90
C LYS A 117 12.05 -5.37 5.07
N VAL A 118 10.93 -4.92 5.61
CA VAL A 118 10.90 -4.19 6.88
C VAL A 118 11.00 -5.22 7.99
N SER A 119 12.07 -5.18 8.77
CA SER A 119 12.27 -6.11 9.89
C SER A 119 11.24 -5.85 11.00
N ASP A 120 11.01 -6.83 11.86
CA ASP A 120 10.13 -6.65 13.01
C ASP A 120 10.62 -5.53 13.93
N GLU A 121 11.94 -5.37 14.04
CA GLU A 121 12.57 -4.30 14.81
C GLU A 121 12.26 -2.92 14.21
N GLN A 122 12.39 -2.78 12.88
CA GLN A 122 12.07 -1.54 12.19
C GLN A 122 10.57 -1.20 12.28
N TYR A 123 9.75 -2.21 12.17
CA TYR A 123 8.30 -2.04 12.24
C TYR A 123 7.86 -1.59 13.65
N GLY A 124 8.52 -2.06 14.66
CA GLY A 124 8.22 -1.77 16.06
C GLY A 124 7.27 -2.78 16.69
#